data_f2ab41a8dc951a348ec515b6f48298c4
#
_entry.id   f2ab41a8dc951a348ec515b6f48298c4
#
_cell.length_a   1.000
_cell.length_b   1.000
_cell.length_c   1.000
_cell.angle_alpha   90.00
_cell.angle_beta   90.00
_cell.angle_gamma   90.00
#
_symmetry.space_group_name_H-M   'P 1'
#
loop_
_entity.id
_entity.type
_entity.pdbx_description
1 polymer ?
#
loop_
_entity_poly.entity_id
_entity_poly.type
_entity_poly.pdbx_seq_one_letter_code
_entity_poly.pdbx_strand_id
1 'polypeptide(L)'
;MNLVWKLLRQHISIPQFVGFFFANLVGVATILLGVQFYNDYKALDSEDSFMKADYLIVNKKIGAFSGLTGAQSTFSQTDIDNLAAEDFVERMGAFTPSSFNVRARFNVEGFVSFSTEMFFESVPDDFVDVESDAWHYREGSSDIPIILPKNYLDLYNFGYAQGKGLPKLSEGILGAMKLQIQIEGNGGHGDFDGRIVGFSSRLNTILVPEQFMQWANQQYANGDEAKEPTRLIVEVNNPTDERITSYLQAHDYETDEDKLDASKTTYILRIIVSIVMAVGIVISILSIYILMLSVFLLVQKNNAKLENLLLIGYSPTKVSFPYQALTVGLNVLVLLLAVAVMLVVRSIYLEMFQNFFPDLEVPGILPALCVGLVLLVIVSIFNIIAVYGKVMSIWKRKN
;
A
#
# COMPACT_ATOMS: atom_id res chain seq x y z
N MET A 1 -15.31 51.87 -3.93
CA MET A 1 -15.60 50.70 -3.04
C MET A 1 -17.09 50.41 -3.19
N ASN A 2 -17.44 49.25 -3.75
CA ASN A 2 -18.83 48.92 -4.06
C ASN A 2 -19.70 48.93 -2.80
N LEU A 3 -20.90 49.54 -2.89
CA LEU A 3 -21.86 49.66 -1.80
C LEU A 3 -22.14 48.31 -1.09
N VAL A 4 -22.15 47.23 -1.85
CA VAL A 4 -22.37 45.87 -1.36
C VAL A 4 -21.25 45.40 -0.41
N TRP A 5 -19.97 45.73 -0.69
CA TRP A 5 -18.86 45.46 0.20
C TRP A 5 -18.95 46.20 1.54
N LYS A 6 -19.43 47.45 1.53
CA LYS A 6 -19.64 48.23 2.75
C LYS A 6 -20.75 47.64 3.63
N LEU A 7 -21.83 47.17 3.01
CA LEU A 7 -22.91 46.48 3.69
C LEU A 7 -22.47 45.13 4.32
N LEU A 8 -21.70 44.38 3.58
CA LEU A 8 -21.16 43.09 4.06
C LEU A 8 -20.34 43.28 5.34
N ARG A 9 -19.41 44.24 5.35
CA ARG A 9 -18.53 44.51 6.48
C ARG A 9 -19.24 44.90 7.77
N GLN A 10 -20.41 45.55 7.68
CA GLN A 10 -21.17 46.04 8.84
C GLN A 10 -21.95 44.94 9.59
N HIS A 11 -22.16 43.77 8.95
CA HIS A 11 -23.09 42.76 9.47
C HIS A 11 -22.51 41.35 9.55
N ILE A 12 -21.20 41.21 9.36
CA ILE A 12 -20.50 39.89 9.56
C ILE A 12 -20.55 39.54 11.04
N SER A 13 -21.09 38.40 11.38
CA SER A 13 -20.94 37.83 12.72
C SER A 13 -19.59 37.11 12.83
N ILE A 14 -18.58 37.84 13.29
CA ILE A 14 -17.20 37.32 13.43
C ILE A 14 -17.17 35.96 14.11
N PRO A 15 -17.88 35.69 15.24
CA PRO A 15 -17.81 34.40 15.92
C PRO A 15 -18.26 33.21 15.04
N GLN A 16 -19.27 33.41 14.19
CA GLN A 16 -19.74 32.31 13.30
C GLN A 16 -18.73 32.00 12.20
N PHE A 17 -18.09 33.00 11.61
CA PHE A 17 -17.08 32.81 10.59
C PHE A 17 -15.79 32.21 11.19
N VAL A 18 -15.41 32.60 12.40
CA VAL A 18 -14.29 32.03 13.14
C VAL A 18 -14.57 30.56 13.47
N GLY A 19 -15.77 30.24 13.98
CA GLY A 19 -16.17 28.85 14.25
C GLY A 19 -16.12 27.97 12.98
N PHE A 20 -16.67 28.47 11.85
CA PHE A 20 -16.58 27.80 10.57
C PHE A 20 -15.12 27.60 10.15
N PHE A 21 -14.31 28.65 10.22
CA PHE A 21 -12.91 28.62 9.81
C PHE A 21 -12.14 27.51 10.54
N PHE A 22 -12.22 27.47 11.88
CA PHE A 22 -11.53 26.44 12.66
C PHE A 22 -12.09 25.04 12.42
N ALA A 23 -13.42 24.88 12.35
CA ALA A 23 -14.02 23.59 12.08
C ALA A 23 -13.63 23.06 10.69
N ASN A 24 -13.65 23.92 9.66
CA ASN A 24 -13.23 23.54 8.32
C ASN A 24 -11.72 23.28 8.24
N LEU A 25 -10.90 24.07 8.94
CA LEU A 25 -9.46 23.85 9.02
C LEU A 25 -9.14 22.47 9.62
N VAL A 26 -9.77 22.12 10.74
CA VAL A 26 -9.59 20.81 11.37
C VAL A 26 -10.04 19.70 10.42
N GLY A 27 -11.23 19.81 9.80
CA GLY A 27 -11.73 18.79 8.88
C GLY A 27 -10.82 18.58 7.67
N VAL A 28 -10.42 19.65 6.99
CA VAL A 28 -9.57 19.57 5.80
C VAL A 28 -8.16 19.09 6.19
N ALA A 29 -7.58 19.61 7.28
CA ALA A 29 -6.25 19.16 7.75
C ALA A 29 -6.26 17.68 8.09
N THR A 30 -7.31 17.17 8.74
CA THR A 30 -7.46 15.75 9.07
C THR A 30 -7.50 14.88 7.81
N ILE A 31 -8.24 15.29 6.78
CA ILE A 31 -8.30 14.55 5.51
C ILE A 31 -6.93 14.56 4.81
N LEU A 32 -6.29 15.74 4.71
CA LEU A 32 -4.99 15.85 4.07
C LEU A 32 -3.91 15.03 4.79
N LEU A 33 -3.91 15.06 6.12
CA LEU A 33 -3.01 14.23 6.95
C LEU A 33 -3.27 12.75 6.74
N GLY A 34 -4.54 12.31 6.72
CA GLY A 34 -4.89 10.91 6.48
C GLY A 34 -4.42 10.41 5.11
N VAL A 35 -4.65 11.21 4.06
CA VAL A 35 -4.21 10.88 2.69
C VAL A 35 -2.68 10.86 2.59
N GLN A 36 -2.01 11.87 3.15
CA GLN A 36 -0.55 11.95 3.08
C GLN A 36 0.11 10.85 3.91
N PHE A 37 -0.37 10.61 5.11
CA PHE A 37 0.12 9.53 5.96
C PHE A 37 -0.05 8.17 5.29
N TYR A 38 -1.20 7.91 4.66
CA TYR A 38 -1.42 6.68 3.90
C TYR A 38 -0.45 6.55 2.72
N ASN A 39 -0.18 7.65 2.00
CA ASN A 39 0.77 7.65 0.89
C ASN A 39 2.22 7.43 1.36
N ASP A 40 2.64 8.08 2.45
CA ASP A 40 3.97 7.92 3.03
C ASP A 40 4.15 6.49 3.60
N TYR A 41 3.11 5.95 4.24
CA TYR A 41 3.06 4.59 4.74
C TYR A 41 3.15 3.55 3.60
N LYS A 42 2.43 3.77 2.49
CA LYS A 42 2.49 2.89 1.31
C LYS A 42 3.88 2.84 0.68
N ALA A 43 4.67 3.89 0.77
CA ALA A 43 6.05 3.89 0.29
C ALA A 43 6.98 3.05 1.18
N LEU A 44 6.79 3.10 2.49
CA LEU A 44 7.44 2.16 3.42
C LEU A 44 7.11 0.70 3.06
N ASP A 45 5.86 0.45 2.68
CA ASP A 45 5.37 -0.87 2.28
C ASP A 45 5.94 -1.36 0.94
N SER A 46 6.41 -0.45 0.06
CA SER A 46 6.96 -0.81 -1.26
C SER A 46 8.45 -1.12 -1.25
N GLU A 47 9.24 -0.55 -0.34
CA GLU A 47 10.69 -0.77 -0.27
C GLU A 47 11.10 -1.93 0.63
N ASP A 48 10.39 -2.16 1.74
CA ASP A 48 10.59 -3.31 2.61
C ASP A 48 9.29 -4.09 2.75
N SER A 49 9.18 -5.20 2.05
CA SER A 49 8.04 -6.12 2.06
C SER A 49 7.72 -6.76 3.42
N PHE A 50 8.35 -6.32 4.49
CA PHE A 50 7.99 -6.69 5.85
C PHE A 50 6.56 -6.27 6.22
N MET A 51 6.00 -5.26 5.55
CA MET A 51 4.68 -4.71 5.89
C MET A 51 3.56 -5.09 4.92
N LYS A 52 3.86 -5.75 3.79
CA LYS A 52 2.83 -6.33 2.91
C LYS A 52 2.43 -7.71 3.43
N ALA A 53 1.76 -7.75 4.54
CA ALA A 53 1.49 -8.99 5.17
C ALA A 53 -0.01 -9.24 5.35
N ASP A 54 -0.72 -9.38 4.26
CA ASP A 54 -2.03 -10.00 4.28
C ASP A 54 -1.90 -11.54 4.10
N TYR A 55 -0.66 -12.10 4.09
CA TYR A 55 -0.47 -13.55 4.01
C TYR A 55 0.58 -14.09 4.97
N LEU A 56 0.36 -15.34 5.32
CA LEU A 56 1.18 -16.13 6.22
C LEU A 56 1.85 -17.26 5.45
N ILE A 57 3.10 -17.57 5.79
CA ILE A 57 3.72 -18.82 5.38
C ILE A 57 3.52 -19.80 6.52
N VAL A 58 2.78 -20.87 6.24
CA VAL A 58 2.44 -21.91 7.21
C VAL A 58 3.28 -23.14 6.96
N ASN A 59 3.94 -23.65 8.00
CA ASN A 59 4.73 -24.85 7.99
C ASN A 59 4.16 -25.84 9.00
N LYS A 60 4.44 -27.15 8.84
CA LYS A 60 4.22 -28.11 9.93
C LYS A 60 5.36 -28.01 10.93
N LYS A 61 5.02 -28.01 12.22
CA LYS A 61 5.98 -27.93 13.30
C LYS A 61 6.92 -29.15 13.29
N ILE A 62 8.21 -28.87 13.20
CA ILE A 62 9.22 -29.93 13.23
C ILE A 62 9.57 -30.22 14.69
N GLY A 63 9.09 -31.35 15.21
CA GLY A 63 9.44 -31.79 16.54
C GLY A 63 10.94 -32.20 16.64
N ALA A 64 11.55 -32.05 17.82
CA ALA A 64 12.95 -32.32 18.04
C ALA A 64 13.39 -33.79 17.66
N PHE A 65 12.44 -34.72 17.54
CA PHE A 65 12.66 -36.09 17.16
C PHE A 65 12.02 -36.49 15.82
N SER A 66 11.41 -35.59 15.10
CA SER A 66 10.70 -35.90 13.84
C SER A 66 11.64 -36.48 12.77
N GLY A 67 12.90 -36.03 12.73
CA GLY A 67 13.93 -36.58 11.85
C GLY A 67 14.29 -38.04 12.15
N LEU A 68 14.03 -38.55 13.37
CA LEU A 68 14.25 -39.91 13.79
C LEU A 68 13.03 -40.83 13.60
N THR A 69 11.82 -40.21 13.60
CA THR A 69 10.55 -40.95 13.52
C THR A 69 9.95 -40.99 12.12
N GLY A 70 10.56 -40.30 11.15
CA GLY A 70 10.03 -40.20 9.78
C GLY A 70 8.71 -39.45 9.70
N ALA A 71 8.39 -38.63 10.70
CA ALA A 71 7.19 -37.80 10.67
C ALA A 71 7.27 -36.85 9.48
N GLN A 72 6.30 -36.94 8.58
CA GLN A 72 6.22 -36.12 7.38
C GLN A 72 5.96 -34.66 7.78
N SER A 73 6.88 -33.78 7.45
CA SER A 73 6.71 -32.31 7.56
C SER A 73 5.99 -31.72 6.34
N THR A 74 5.28 -32.58 5.60
CA THR A 74 4.56 -32.24 4.37
C THR A 74 3.07 -32.11 4.62
N PHE A 75 2.39 -31.30 3.81
CA PHE A 75 0.95 -31.13 3.86
C PHE A 75 0.26 -32.12 2.91
N SER A 76 -0.62 -32.97 3.44
CA SER A 76 -1.49 -33.78 2.62
C SER A 76 -2.56 -32.94 1.95
N GLN A 77 -3.18 -33.46 0.89
CA GLN A 77 -4.29 -32.78 0.23
C GLN A 77 -5.45 -32.48 1.21
N THR A 78 -5.68 -33.36 2.19
CA THR A 78 -6.68 -33.16 3.23
C THR A 78 -6.34 -31.98 4.14
N ASP A 79 -5.07 -31.80 4.50
CA ASP A 79 -4.63 -30.66 5.30
C ASP A 79 -4.85 -29.36 4.55
N ILE A 80 -4.52 -29.36 3.25
CA ILE A 80 -4.70 -28.21 2.35
C ILE A 80 -6.18 -27.86 2.23
N ASP A 81 -7.05 -28.82 1.94
CA ASP A 81 -8.47 -28.61 1.78
C ASP A 81 -9.14 -28.12 3.06
N ASN A 82 -8.72 -28.65 4.22
CA ASN A 82 -9.24 -28.23 5.52
C ASN A 82 -8.86 -26.77 5.84
N LEU A 83 -7.58 -26.41 5.62
CA LEU A 83 -7.14 -25.03 5.86
C LEU A 83 -7.81 -24.07 4.87
N ALA A 84 -7.96 -24.46 3.60
CA ALA A 84 -8.62 -23.65 2.58
C ALA A 84 -10.11 -23.39 2.87
N ALA A 85 -10.76 -24.26 3.63
CA ALA A 85 -12.17 -24.14 4.00
C ALA A 85 -12.43 -23.19 5.18
N GLU A 86 -11.38 -22.70 5.84
CA GLU A 86 -11.51 -21.81 7.00
C GLU A 86 -11.94 -20.40 6.57
N ASP A 87 -12.88 -19.80 7.32
CA ASP A 87 -13.46 -18.47 7.03
C ASP A 87 -12.43 -17.33 7.01
N PHE A 88 -11.29 -17.48 7.68
CA PHE A 88 -10.23 -16.47 7.73
C PHE A 88 -9.31 -16.54 6.51
N VAL A 89 -9.38 -17.59 5.69
CA VAL A 89 -8.58 -17.76 4.48
C VAL A 89 -9.28 -17.10 3.30
N GLU A 90 -8.60 -16.17 2.63
CA GLU A 90 -9.07 -15.53 1.41
C GLU A 90 -8.56 -16.28 0.17
N ARG A 91 -7.27 -16.56 0.14
CA ARG A 91 -6.61 -17.34 -0.91
C ARG A 91 -5.49 -18.16 -0.30
N MET A 92 -5.15 -19.26 -0.95
CA MET A 92 -4.06 -20.13 -0.53
C MET A 92 -3.32 -20.70 -1.73
N GLY A 93 -2.01 -20.88 -1.57
CA GLY A 93 -1.13 -21.57 -2.50
C GLY A 93 -0.17 -22.50 -1.79
N ALA A 94 0.37 -23.47 -2.52
CA ALA A 94 1.38 -24.38 -2.00
C ALA A 94 2.75 -24.05 -2.60
N PHE A 95 3.81 -24.17 -1.80
CA PHE A 95 5.16 -24.16 -2.32
C PHE A 95 5.47 -25.54 -2.94
N THR A 96 5.77 -25.55 -4.22
CA THR A 96 6.20 -26.76 -4.93
C THR A 96 7.72 -26.80 -4.97
N PRO A 97 8.38 -27.71 -4.25
CA PRO A 97 9.84 -27.83 -4.24
C PRO A 97 10.32 -28.57 -5.49
N SER A 98 11.59 -28.33 -5.86
CA SER A 98 12.27 -29.14 -6.87
C SER A 98 12.47 -30.56 -6.37
N SER A 99 12.14 -31.54 -7.21
CA SER A 99 12.42 -32.97 -6.98
C SER A 99 13.72 -33.44 -7.64
N PHE A 100 14.55 -32.49 -8.08
CA PHE A 100 15.84 -32.69 -8.74
C PHE A 100 16.91 -31.81 -8.07
N ASN A 101 18.18 -32.08 -8.36
CA ASN A 101 19.27 -31.25 -7.88
C ASN A 101 19.57 -30.12 -8.84
N VAL A 102 19.84 -28.93 -8.29
CA VAL A 102 20.16 -27.74 -9.06
C VAL A 102 21.52 -27.21 -8.66
N ARG A 103 22.40 -27.04 -9.63
CA ARG A 103 23.71 -26.40 -9.43
C ARG A 103 23.82 -25.16 -10.31
N ALA A 104 24.08 -24.02 -9.70
CA ALA A 104 24.34 -22.77 -10.40
C ALA A 104 25.83 -22.47 -10.44
N ARG A 105 26.29 -21.98 -11.60
CA ARG A 105 27.61 -21.43 -11.78
C ARG A 105 27.52 -19.96 -12.17
N PHE A 106 28.26 -19.16 -11.45
CA PHE A 106 28.40 -17.73 -11.72
C PHE A 106 29.74 -17.53 -12.39
N ASN A 107 29.75 -16.88 -13.56
CA ASN A 107 30.96 -16.52 -14.23
C ASN A 107 31.00 -14.99 -14.35
N VAL A 108 31.81 -14.36 -13.52
CA VAL A 108 32.03 -12.92 -13.56
C VAL A 108 33.41 -12.69 -14.20
N GLU A 109 33.46 -12.02 -15.36
CA GLU A 109 34.73 -11.68 -16.01
C GLU A 109 35.66 -10.94 -15.03
N GLY A 110 36.84 -11.50 -14.80
CA GLY A 110 37.82 -10.97 -13.85
C GLY A 110 37.66 -11.45 -12.40
N PHE A 111 36.68 -12.30 -12.09
CA PHE A 111 36.49 -12.93 -10.76
C PHE A 111 36.47 -14.47 -10.86
N VAL A 112 36.65 -15.10 -9.71
CA VAL A 112 36.67 -16.58 -9.60
C VAL A 112 35.30 -17.12 -9.98
N SER A 113 35.24 -18.15 -10.82
CA SER A 113 34.02 -18.93 -11.08
C SER A 113 33.53 -19.53 -9.76
N PHE A 114 32.31 -19.20 -9.37
CA PHE A 114 31.69 -19.71 -8.16
C PHE A 114 30.59 -20.70 -8.54
N SER A 115 30.59 -21.87 -7.90
CA SER A 115 29.54 -22.87 -8.09
C SER A 115 28.86 -23.14 -6.75
N THR A 116 27.54 -23.13 -6.74
CA THR A 116 26.73 -23.43 -5.55
C THR A 116 25.54 -24.31 -5.90
N GLU A 117 25.09 -25.07 -4.93
CA GLU A 117 23.79 -25.76 -5.03
C GLU A 117 22.69 -24.76 -4.72
N MET A 118 21.60 -24.85 -5.46
CA MET A 118 20.39 -24.04 -5.27
C MET A 118 19.19 -24.95 -5.06
N PHE A 119 18.23 -24.46 -4.29
CA PHE A 119 16.95 -25.13 -4.08
C PHE A 119 15.87 -24.25 -4.74
N PHE A 120 15.31 -24.76 -5.82
CA PHE A 120 14.23 -24.07 -6.49
C PHE A 120 12.89 -24.43 -5.87
N GLU A 121 12.04 -23.44 -5.76
CA GLU A 121 10.63 -23.60 -5.43
C GLU A 121 9.78 -22.79 -6.39
N SER A 122 8.51 -23.14 -6.51
CA SER A 122 7.51 -22.31 -7.15
C SER A 122 6.32 -22.12 -6.25
N VAL A 123 5.62 -21.01 -6.46
CA VAL A 123 4.32 -20.71 -5.87
C VAL A 123 3.39 -20.28 -7.01
N PRO A 124 2.06 -20.33 -6.84
CA PRO A 124 1.15 -19.77 -7.83
C PRO A 124 1.50 -18.30 -8.11
N ASP A 125 1.44 -17.90 -9.38
CA ASP A 125 1.90 -16.59 -9.86
C ASP A 125 1.23 -15.41 -9.11
N ASP A 126 -0.02 -15.59 -8.64
CA ASP A 126 -0.75 -14.60 -7.86
C ASP A 126 -0.08 -14.23 -6.52
N PHE A 127 0.80 -15.06 -6.02
CA PHE A 127 1.56 -14.83 -4.77
C PHE A 127 2.96 -14.28 -5.00
N VAL A 128 3.40 -14.16 -6.25
CA VAL A 128 4.70 -13.58 -6.60
C VAL A 128 4.63 -12.07 -6.48
N ASP A 129 5.53 -11.47 -5.68
CA ASP A 129 5.56 -10.02 -5.39
C ASP A 129 6.38 -9.20 -6.40
N VAL A 130 6.97 -9.84 -7.38
CA VAL A 130 7.80 -9.21 -8.41
C VAL A 130 7.04 -9.15 -9.72
N GLU A 131 6.69 -7.94 -10.16
CA GLU A 131 6.09 -7.70 -11.47
C GLU A 131 7.19 -7.62 -12.53
N SER A 132 7.26 -8.61 -13.43
CA SER A 132 8.21 -8.63 -14.53
C SER A 132 7.60 -9.29 -15.77
N ASP A 133 7.65 -8.60 -16.90
CA ASP A 133 7.23 -9.17 -18.19
C ASP A 133 8.06 -10.41 -18.58
N ALA A 134 9.23 -10.58 -17.95
CA ALA A 134 10.11 -11.73 -18.16
C ALA A 134 9.77 -12.94 -17.28
N TRP A 135 8.81 -12.81 -16.35
CA TRP A 135 8.37 -13.90 -15.47
C TRP A 135 7.42 -14.85 -16.19
N HIS A 136 7.94 -15.59 -17.14
CA HIS A 136 7.22 -16.66 -17.83
C HIS A 136 8.22 -17.67 -18.38
N TYR A 137 7.86 -18.94 -18.38
CA TYR A 137 8.62 -20.03 -18.99
C TYR A 137 7.80 -20.68 -20.09
N ARG A 138 8.47 -21.03 -21.19
CA ARG A 138 7.89 -21.85 -22.26
C ARG A 138 8.64 -23.16 -22.32
N GLU A 139 7.91 -24.26 -22.37
CA GLU A 139 8.50 -25.59 -22.49
C GLU A 139 9.47 -25.66 -23.68
N GLY A 140 10.67 -26.17 -23.41
CA GLY A 140 11.77 -26.22 -24.37
C GLY A 140 12.62 -24.96 -24.47
N SER A 141 12.35 -23.91 -23.67
CA SER A 141 13.24 -22.77 -23.52
C SER A 141 14.51 -23.16 -22.75
N SER A 142 15.66 -22.67 -23.22
CA SER A 142 16.91 -22.76 -22.45
C SER A 142 17.01 -21.73 -21.32
N ASP A 143 16.19 -20.68 -21.34
CA ASP A 143 16.23 -19.60 -20.36
C ASP A 143 15.24 -19.87 -19.22
N ILE A 144 15.72 -19.82 -17.98
CA ILE A 144 14.91 -19.92 -16.75
C ILE A 144 14.89 -18.56 -16.07
N PRO A 145 13.73 -17.88 -15.97
CA PRO A 145 13.63 -16.69 -15.14
C PRO A 145 13.66 -17.10 -13.66
N ILE A 146 14.44 -16.36 -12.87
CA ILE A 146 14.69 -16.64 -11.46
C ILE A 146 14.42 -15.37 -10.66
N ILE A 147 13.67 -15.50 -9.57
CA ILE A 147 13.55 -14.48 -8.55
C ILE A 147 14.35 -14.94 -7.33
N LEU A 148 15.24 -14.07 -6.86
CA LEU A 148 16.05 -14.33 -5.66
C LEU A 148 15.45 -13.65 -4.44
N PRO A 149 15.63 -14.22 -3.24
CA PRO A 149 15.33 -13.51 -2.00
C PRO A 149 16.28 -12.28 -1.84
N LYS A 150 15.73 -11.13 -1.48
CA LYS A 150 16.52 -9.90 -1.27
C LYS A 150 17.58 -10.07 -0.18
N ASN A 151 17.25 -10.80 0.88
CA ASN A 151 18.18 -11.09 1.97
C ASN A 151 19.44 -11.90 1.53
N TYR A 152 19.40 -12.63 0.41
CA TYR A 152 20.59 -13.29 -0.13
C TYR A 152 21.61 -12.29 -0.65
N LEU A 153 21.13 -11.21 -1.25
CA LEU A 153 21.98 -10.10 -1.67
C LEU A 153 22.61 -9.39 -0.46
N ASP A 154 21.83 -9.20 0.60
CA ASP A 154 22.32 -8.59 1.84
C ASP A 154 23.34 -9.48 2.55
N LEU A 155 23.09 -10.79 2.63
CA LEU A 155 24.03 -11.77 3.17
C LEU A 155 25.35 -11.79 2.38
N TYR A 156 25.28 -11.71 1.06
CA TYR A 156 26.47 -11.59 0.23
C TYR A 156 27.21 -10.27 0.50
N ASN A 157 26.52 -9.15 0.43
CA ASN A 157 27.13 -7.82 0.52
C ASN A 157 27.74 -7.52 1.90
N PHE A 158 27.06 -7.88 2.96
CA PHE A 158 27.44 -7.53 4.34
C PHE A 158 28.07 -8.68 5.10
N GLY A 159 27.81 -9.93 4.72
CA GLY A 159 28.41 -11.10 5.31
C GLY A 159 29.65 -11.59 4.55
N TYR A 160 29.48 -12.01 3.31
CA TYR A 160 30.51 -12.71 2.57
C TYR A 160 31.51 -11.77 1.88
N ALA A 161 31.03 -10.81 1.10
CA ALA A 161 31.90 -9.92 0.28
C ALA A 161 32.82 -9.07 1.15
N GLN A 162 32.31 -8.53 2.26
CA GLN A 162 33.10 -7.71 3.17
C GLN A 162 34.24 -8.53 3.82
N GLY A 163 33.96 -9.78 4.23
CA GLY A 163 34.98 -10.65 4.84
C GLY A 163 36.05 -11.15 3.87
N LYS A 164 35.81 -11.09 2.55
CA LYS A 164 36.71 -11.58 1.49
C LYS A 164 37.31 -10.45 0.64
N GLY A 165 36.98 -9.20 0.91
CA GLY A 165 37.44 -8.05 0.09
C GLY A 165 36.86 -8.07 -1.33
N LEU A 166 35.70 -8.68 -1.52
CA LEU A 166 35.02 -8.74 -2.80
C LEU A 166 34.12 -7.51 -2.99
N PRO A 167 33.82 -7.10 -4.25
CA PRO A 167 32.91 -5.99 -4.50
C PRO A 167 31.48 -6.31 -4.05
N LYS A 168 30.78 -5.30 -3.56
CA LYS A 168 29.35 -5.39 -3.30
C LYS A 168 28.59 -5.42 -4.64
N LEU A 169 27.53 -6.20 -4.68
CA LEU A 169 26.67 -6.34 -5.85
C LEU A 169 25.39 -5.55 -5.63
N SER A 170 24.89 -4.91 -6.67
CA SER A 170 23.55 -4.32 -6.70
C SER A 170 22.58 -5.25 -7.42
N GLU A 171 21.29 -5.06 -7.23
CA GLU A 171 20.23 -5.80 -7.93
C GLU A 171 20.41 -5.70 -9.46
N GLY A 172 20.73 -4.50 -9.97
CA GLY A 172 20.95 -4.27 -11.40
C GLY A 172 22.15 -5.04 -11.96
N ILE A 173 23.25 -5.19 -11.18
CA ILE A 173 24.42 -5.99 -11.59
C ILE A 173 24.03 -7.47 -11.65
N LEU A 174 23.35 -7.98 -10.63
CA LEU A 174 22.91 -9.36 -10.59
C LEU A 174 21.88 -9.68 -11.69
N GLY A 175 20.95 -8.79 -11.98
CA GLY A 175 19.98 -8.94 -13.07
C GLY A 175 20.62 -8.96 -14.46
N ALA A 176 21.80 -8.34 -14.64
CA ALA A 176 22.56 -8.39 -15.89
C ALA A 176 23.43 -9.66 -16.04
N MET A 177 23.62 -10.43 -14.95
CA MET A 177 24.45 -11.63 -14.96
C MET A 177 23.67 -12.83 -15.50
N LYS A 178 24.31 -13.64 -16.32
CA LYS A 178 23.81 -14.94 -16.73
C LYS A 178 24.34 -16.03 -15.79
N LEU A 179 23.42 -16.85 -15.31
CA LEU A 179 23.73 -18.01 -14.49
C LEU A 179 23.71 -19.25 -15.37
N GLN A 180 24.73 -20.08 -15.27
CA GLN A 180 24.65 -21.41 -15.84
C GLN A 180 24.00 -22.34 -14.82
N ILE A 181 22.81 -22.84 -15.13
CA ILE A 181 22.04 -23.73 -14.28
C ILE A 181 22.14 -25.14 -14.83
N GLN A 182 22.68 -26.02 -14.01
CA GLN A 182 22.74 -27.44 -14.28
C GLN A 182 21.72 -28.17 -13.40
N ILE A 183 20.83 -28.90 -14.02
CA ILE A 183 19.83 -29.74 -13.38
C ILE A 183 20.22 -31.19 -13.53
N GLU A 184 20.14 -31.94 -12.43
CA GLU A 184 20.52 -33.33 -12.39
C GLU A 184 19.47 -34.16 -11.62
N GLY A 185 19.01 -35.26 -12.23
CA GLY A 185 18.04 -36.17 -11.65
C GLY A 185 17.99 -37.51 -12.35
N ASN A 186 17.09 -38.42 -11.94
CA ASN A 186 16.94 -39.75 -12.50
C ASN A 186 16.60 -39.78 -13.99
N GLY A 187 15.95 -38.70 -14.48
CA GLY A 187 15.60 -38.53 -15.89
C GLY A 187 16.75 -38.06 -16.78
N GLY A 188 17.92 -37.73 -16.19
CA GLY A 188 19.09 -37.24 -16.89
C GLY A 188 19.63 -35.93 -16.34
N HIS A 189 20.32 -35.18 -17.19
CA HIS A 189 20.83 -33.85 -16.89
C HIS A 189 20.39 -32.85 -17.94
N GLY A 190 20.27 -31.58 -17.52
CA GLY A 190 19.95 -30.48 -18.41
C GLY A 190 20.78 -29.25 -18.04
N ASP A 191 21.26 -28.54 -19.06
CA ASP A 191 21.97 -27.25 -18.91
C ASP A 191 21.07 -26.12 -19.41
N PHE A 192 20.92 -25.11 -18.56
CA PHE A 192 20.05 -23.95 -18.82
C PHE A 192 20.75 -22.64 -18.51
N ASP A 193 20.31 -21.58 -19.10
CA ASP A 193 20.70 -20.22 -18.79
C ASP A 193 19.70 -19.64 -17.76
N GLY A 194 20.13 -19.40 -16.52
CA GLY A 194 19.33 -18.71 -15.53
C GLY A 194 19.44 -17.19 -15.66
N ARG A 195 18.31 -16.51 -15.63
CA ARG A 195 18.27 -15.05 -15.63
C ARG A 195 17.53 -14.53 -14.41
N ILE A 196 18.20 -13.71 -13.60
CA ILE A 196 17.57 -13.06 -12.45
C ILE A 196 16.68 -11.93 -13.00
N VAL A 197 15.36 -12.06 -12.79
CA VAL A 197 14.34 -11.12 -13.28
C VAL A 197 13.81 -10.21 -12.18
N GLY A 198 14.16 -10.49 -10.91
CA GLY A 198 13.79 -9.67 -9.77
C GLY A 198 14.24 -10.24 -8.44
N PHE A 199 13.93 -9.50 -7.39
CA PHE A 199 14.23 -9.85 -6.01
C PHE A 199 12.95 -9.80 -5.18
N SER A 200 12.62 -10.93 -4.54
CA SER A 200 11.50 -10.99 -3.60
C SER A 200 11.98 -10.58 -2.22
N SER A 201 11.31 -9.65 -1.63
CA SER A 201 11.46 -9.30 -0.23
C SER A 201 10.44 -10.03 0.66
N ARG A 202 9.44 -10.65 0.05
CA ARG A 202 8.35 -11.41 0.71
C ARG A 202 8.71 -12.88 0.90
N LEU A 203 9.21 -13.51 -0.14
CA LEU A 203 9.44 -14.95 -0.20
C LEU A 203 10.93 -15.25 -0.03
N ASN A 204 11.25 -15.89 1.09
CA ASN A 204 12.63 -16.23 1.44
C ASN A 204 13.08 -17.53 0.79
N THR A 205 12.90 -17.63 -0.53
CA THR A 205 13.29 -18.78 -1.33
C THR A 205 13.60 -18.38 -2.78
N ILE A 206 14.36 -19.22 -3.49
CA ILE A 206 14.66 -19.00 -4.91
C ILE A 206 13.48 -19.50 -5.73
N LEU A 207 12.77 -18.53 -6.36
CA LEU A 207 11.59 -18.85 -7.14
C LEU A 207 11.91 -19.04 -8.62
N VAL A 208 11.21 -19.99 -9.20
CA VAL A 208 11.09 -20.20 -10.64
C VAL A 208 9.62 -20.30 -11.02
N PRO A 209 9.23 -19.99 -12.28
CA PRO A 209 7.83 -20.09 -12.70
C PRO A 209 7.23 -21.47 -12.45
N GLU A 210 5.98 -21.51 -12.05
CA GLU A 210 5.26 -22.74 -11.77
C GLU A 210 5.29 -23.71 -12.98
N GLN A 211 5.13 -23.17 -14.20
CA GLN A 211 5.21 -23.95 -15.43
C GLN A 211 6.57 -24.63 -15.61
N PHE A 212 7.66 -23.94 -15.28
CA PHE A 212 8.99 -24.55 -15.31
C PHE A 212 9.12 -25.66 -14.27
N MET A 213 8.66 -25.40 -13.04
CA MET A 213 8.76 -26.36 -11.94
C MET A 213 7.98 -27.64 -12.26
N GLN A 214 6.75 -27.51 -12.75
CA GLN A 214 5.92 -28.65 -13.14
C GLN A 214 6.59 -29.51 -14.23
N TRP A 215 7.07 -28.85 -15.30
CA TRP A 215 7.80 -29.51 -16.37
C TRP A 215 9.09 -30.18 -15.90
N ALA A 216 9.91 -29.46 -15.12
CA ALA A 216 11.20 -29.95 -14.66
C ALA A 216 11.05 -31.11 -13.64
N ASN A 217 10.07 -31.03 -12.75
CA ASN A 217 9.74 -32.14 -11.85
C ASN A 217 9.29 -33.40 -12.61
N GLN A 218 8.50 -33.26 -13.69
CA GLN A 218 8.11 -34.40 -14.53
C GLN A 218 9.32 -35.01 -15.26
N GLN A 219 10.26 -34.18 -15.71
CA GLN A 219 11.38 -34.61 -16.56
C GLN A 219 12.58 -35.14 -15.75
N TYR A 220 12.87 -34.57 -14.57
CA TYR A 220 14.10 -34.81 -13.83
C TYR A 220 13.87 -35.32 -12.40
N ALA A 221 12.66 -35.66 -11.95
CA ALA A 221 12.41 -36.05 -10.58
C ALA A 221 13.31 -37.23 -10.11
N ASN A 222 13.85 -37.12 -8.91
CA ASN A 222 14.58 -38.17 -8.22
C ASN A 222 13.62 -39.07 -7.45
N GLY A 223 12.73 -39.80 -8.12
CA GLY A 223 11.73 -40.67 -7.52
C GLY A 223 10.41 -40.66 -8.28
N ASP A 224 9.55 -41.63 -8.02
CA ASP A 224 8.29 -41.82 -8.72
C ASP A 224 7.14 -40.98 -8.12
N GLU A 225 7.31 -40.32 -6.96
CA GLU A 225 6.27 -39.58 -6.27
C GLU A 225 6.57 -38.08 -6.30
N ALA A 226 5.56 -37.31 -6.69
CA ALA A 226 5.57 -35.84 -6.52
C ALA A 226 5.73 -35.54 -5.02
N LYS A 227 6.73 -34.73 -4.66
CA LYS A 227 6.90 -34.31 -3.27
C LYS A 227 5.71 -33.45 -2.84
N GLU A 228 5.06 -33.88 -1.76
CA GLU A 228 4.03 -33.05 -1.11
C GLU A 228 4.65 -31.73 -0.63
N PRO A 229 3.86 -30.63 -0.65
CA PRO A 229 4.36 -29.33 -0.23
C PRO A 229 4.71 -29.32 1.27
N THR A 230 5.82 -28.69 1.59
CA THR A 230 6.27 -28.51 2.98
C THR A 230 5.80 -27.20 3.58
N ARG A 231 5.38 -26.26 2.74
CA ARG A 231 4.96 -24.92 3.12
C ARG A 231 3.73 -24.50 2.31
N LEU A 232 2.85 -23.76 2.97
CA LEU A 232 1.68 -23.14 2.34
C LEU A 232 1.79 -21.62 2.48
N ILE A 233 1.35 -20.90 1.47
CA ILE A 233 1.14 -19.46 1.53
C ILE A 233 -0.35 -19.19 1.64
N VAL A 234 -0.77 -18.47 2.67
CA VAL A 234 -2.17 -18.25 3.01
C VAL A 234 -2.41 -16.75 3.11
N GLU A 235 -3.25 -16.22 2.25
CA GLU A 235 -3.76 -14.85 2.37
C GLU A 235 -4.96 -14.85 3.31
N VAL A 236 -4.94 -13.95 4.28
CA VAL A 236 -5.96 -13.89 5.32
C VAL A 236 -6.75 -12.60 5.27
N ASN A 237 -8.07 -12.69 5.48
CA ASN A 237 -8.97 -11.52 5.48
C ASN A 237 -8.66 -10.55 6.63
N ASN A 238 -8.31 -11.09 7.78
CA ASN A 238 -8.02 -10.33 8.99
C ASN A 238 -6.90 -10.99 9.79
N PRO A 239 -5.66 -10.50 9.69
CA PRO A 239 -4.53 -11.08 10.43
C PRO A 239 -4.63 -10.94 11.96
N THR A 240 -5.59 -10.14 12.47
CA THR A 240 -5.84 -10.03 13.92
C THR A 240 -6.83 -11.06 14.46
N ASP A 241 -7.36 -11.95 13.61
CA ASP A 241 -8.33 -12.96 14.00
C ASP A 241 -7.65 -14.03 14.89
N GLU A 242 -8.11 -14.17 16.12
CA GLU A 242 -7.59 -15.16 17.08
C GLU A 242 -7.79 -16.60 16.62
N ARG A 243 -8.74 -16.86 15.71
CA ARG A 243 -8.98 -18.19 15.12
C ARG A 243 -7.76 -18.69 14.37
N ILE A 244 -6.98 -17.79 13.71
CA ILE A 244 -5.76 -18.15 13.00
C ILE A 244 -4.78 -18.83 13.97
N THR A 245 -4.45 -18.16 15.06
CA THR A 245 -3.50 -18.69 16.05
C THR A 245 -4.00 -19.98 16.67
N SER A 246 -5.30 -20.04 16.99
CA SER A 246 -5.94 -21.23 17.57
C SER A 246 -5.91 -22.42 16.61
N TYR A 247 -6.18 -22.20 15.32
CA TYR A 247 -6.15 -23.23 14.28
C TYR A 247 -4.73 -23.78 14.08
N LEU A 248 -3.74 -22.86 13.96
CA LEU A 248 -2.34 -23.26 13.78
C LEU A 248 -1.86 -24.10 14.96
N GLN A 249 -2.17 -23.71 16.18
CA GLN A 249 -1.80 -24.47 17.38
C GLN A 249 -2.51 -25.83 17.46
N ALA A 250 -3.78 -25.90 17.10
CA ALA A 250 -4.54 -27.14 17.14
C ALA A 250 -4.07 -28.22 16.15
N HIS A 251 -3.44 -27.79 15.04
CA HIS A 251 -2.94 -28.68 13.99
C HIS A 251 -1.41 -28.84 14.00
N ASP A 252 -0.72 -28.35 15.04
CA ASP A 252 0.75 -28.33 15.12
C ASP A 252 1.39 -27.64 13.89
N TYR A 253 0.78 -26.57 13.44
CA TYR A 253 1.33 -25.69 12.41
C TYR A 253 2.08 -24.52 13.06
N GLU A 254 3.08 -23.99 12.34
CA GLU A 254 3.83 -22.83 12.75
C GLU A 254 3.88 -21.80 11.61
N THR A 255 3.99 -20.56 11.97
CA THR A 255 4.21 -19.44 11.05
C THR A 255 5.32 -18.55 11.62
N ASP A 256 5.83 -17.67 10.78
CA ASP A 256 6.76 -16.63 11.22
C ASP A 256 5.99 -15.62 12.10
N GLU A 257 6.22 -15.70 13.42
CA GLU A 257 5.53 -14.87 14.41
C GLU A 257 5.80 -13.37 14.17
N ASP A 258 7.01 -13.00 13.78
CA ASP A 258 7.38 -11.61 13.52
C ASP A 258 6.59 -11.06 12.32
N LYS A 259 6.40 -11.87 11.28
CA LYS A 259 5.58 -11.51 10.12
C LYS A 259 4.10 -11.42 10.45
N LEU A 260 3.58 -12.33 11.26
CA LEU A 260 2.20 -12.29 11.70
C LEU A 260 1.92 -11.02 12.54
N ASP A 261 2.82 -10.65 13.45
CA ASP A 261 2.67 -9.48 14.29
C ASP A 261 2.83 -8.17 13.49
N ALA A 262 3.71 -8.14 12.49
CA ALA A 262 3.79 -7.04 11.53
C ALA A 262 2.48 -6.88 10.74
N SER A 263 1.88 -7.99 10.28
CA SER A 263 0.57 -8.00 9.61
C SER A 263 -0.54 -7.42 10.47
N LYS A 264 -0.63 -7.87 11.74
CA LYS A 264 -1.61 -7.35 12.71
C LYS A 264 -1.45 -5.85 12.91
N THR A 265 -0.21 -5.39 13.07
CA THR A 265 0.10 -3.96 13.25
C THR A 265 -0.33 -3.14 12.04
N THR A 266 0.01 -3.60 10.84
CA THR A 266 -0.38 -2.98 9.56
C THR A 266 -1.89 -2.88 9.40
N TYR A 267 -2.61 -3.97 9.68
CA TYR A 267 -4.06 -4.02 9.59
C TYR A 267 -4.72 -3.04 10.57
N ILE A 268 -4.28 -3.01 11.83
CA ILE A 268 -4.78 -2.08 12.84
C ILE A 268 -4.52 -0.63 12.41
N LEU A 269 -3.33 -0.34 11.88
CA LEU A 269 -2.98 0.99 11.40
C LEU A 269 -3.89 1.43 10.24
N ARG A 270 -4.17 0.53 9.29
CA ARG A 270 -5.13 0.79 8.18
C ARG A 270 -6.52 1.13 8.69
N ILE A 271 -7.01 0.41 9.72
CA ILE A 271 -8.29 0.71 10.36
C ILE A 271 -8.27 2.09 11.02
N ILE A 272 -7.23 2.42 11.79
CA ILE A 272 -7.08 3.71 12.47
C ILE A 272 -7.11 4.85 11.45
N VAL A 273 -6.33 4.75 10.38
CA VAL A 273 -6.30 5.76 9.31
C VAL A 273 -7.68 5.92 8.66
N SER A 274 -8.38 4.81 8.39
CA SER A 274 -9.74 4.83 7.81
C SER A 274 -10.73 5.54 8.72
N ILE A 275 -10.69 5.27 10.04
CA ILE A 275 -11.54 5.94 11.03
C ILE A 275 -11.22 7.46 11.08
N VAL A 276 -9.95 7.82 11.13
CA VAL A 276 -9.51 9.23 11.16
C VAL A 276 -9.99 9.96 9.90
N MET A 277 -9.88 9.35 8.72
CA MET A 277 -10.40 9.91 7.48
C MET A 277 -11.92 10.07 7.49
N ALA A 278 -12.65 9.07 7.98
CA ALA A 278 -14.10 9.14 8.09
C ALA A 278 -14.55 10.28 9.02
N VAL A 279 -13.90 10.44 10.17
CA VAL A 279 -14.14 11.56 11.09
C VAL A 279 -13.82 12.90 10.42
N GLY A 280 -12.71 13.01 9.70
CA GLY A 280 -12.36 14.21 8.92
C GLY A 280 -13.41 14.59 7.89
N ILE A 281 -13.96 13.60 7.18
CA ILE A 281 -15.06 13.81 6.21
C ILE A 281 -16.32 14.35 6.92
N VAL A 282 -16.72 13.72 8.04
CA VAL A 282 -17.88 14.16 8.82
C VAL A 282 -17.72 15.60 9.31
N ILE A 283 -16.55 15.95 9.86
CA ILE A 283 -16.25 17.32 10.31
C ILE A 283 -16.29 18.29 9.14
N SER A 284 -15.77 17.93 7.98
CA SER A 284 -15.81 18.76 6.76
C SER A 284 -17.25 18.99 6.28
N ILE A 285 -18.10 17.97 6.26
CA ILE A 285 -19.52 18.11 5.91
C ILE A 285 -20.24 19.06 6.88
N LEU A 286 -20.04 18.88 8.18
CA LEU A 286 -20.63 19.75 9.21
C LEU A 286 -20.14 21.19 9.05
N SER A 287 -18.87 21.40 8.73
CA SER A 287 -18.28 22.72 8.51
C SER A 287 -18.91 23.44 7.30
N ILE A 288 -19.13 22.69 6.20
CA ILE A 288 -19.83 23.22 5.01
C ILE A 288 -21.26 23.66 5.37
N TYR A 289 -21.97 22.84 6.16
CA TYR A 289 -23.31 23.15 6.62
C TYR A 289 -23.33 24.42 7.49
N ILE A 290 -22.39 24.58 8.43
CA ILE A 290 -22.27 25.78 9.29
C ILE A 290 -21.96 27.01 8.44
N LEU A 291 -21.08 26.89 7.43
CA LEU A 291 -20.82 28.01 6.52
C LEU A 291 -22.06 28.41 5.74
N MET A 292 -22.77 27.45 5.16
CA MET A 292 -24.00 27.68 4.42
C MET A 292 -25.04 28.39 5.30
N LEU A 293 -25.23 27.93 6.53
CA LEU A 293 -26.14 28.54 7.49
C LEU A 293 -25.70 29.97 7.84
N SER A 294 -24.43 30.22 8.06
CA SER A 294 -23.87 31.54 8.38
C SER A 294 -24.09 32.55 7.24
N VAL A 295 -23.82 32.09 6.00
CA VAL A 295 -24.07 32.92 4.80
C VAL A 295 -25.57 33.17 4.59
N PHE A 296 -26.42 32.15 4.82
CA PHE A 296 -27.86 32.28 4.74
C PHE A 296 -28.36 33.32 5.73
N LEU A 297 -27.97 33.29 6.99
CA LEU A 297 -28.33 34.25 8.03
C LEU A 297 -27.83 35.66 7.69
N LEU A 298 -26.62 35.78 7.14
CA LEU A 298 -26.03 37.04 6.73
C LEU A 298 -26.85 37.69 5.59
N VAL A 299 -27.24 36.93 4.57
CA VAL A 299 -28.08 37.36 3.46
C VAL A 299 -29.48 37.74 3.99
N GLN A 300 -30.06 36.95 4.89
CA GLN A 300 -31.37 37.21 5.48
C GLN A 300 -31.37 38.50 6.31
N LYS A 301 -30.35 38.76 7.11
CA LYS A 301 -30.20 40.00 7.90
C LYS A 301 -30.08 41.23 7.03
N ASN A 302 -29.56 41.11 5.82
CA ASN A 302 -29.42 42.18 4.86
C ASN A 302 -30.52 42.20 3.80
N ASN A 303 -31.58 41.38 3.93
CA ASN A 303 -32.59 41.16 2.91
C ASN A 303 -33.18 42.47 2.35
N ALA A 304 -33.66 43.39 3.21
CA ALA A 304 -34.23 44.67 2.78
C ALA A 304 -33.27 45.55 1.96
N LYS A 305 -31.98 45.54 2.34
CA LYS A 305 -30.96 46.34 1.63
C LYS A 305 -30.57 45.68 0.29
N LEU A 306 -30.49 44.36 0.24
CA LEU A 306 -30.23 43.59 -0.99
C LEU A 306 -31.39 43.75 -1.97
N GLU A 307 -32.61 43.71 -1.45
CA GLU A 307 -33.85 43.97 -2.20
C GLU A 307 -33.83 45.37 -2.83
N ASN A 308 -33.50 46.42 -2.06
CA ASN A 308 -33.37 47.76 -2.59
C ASN A 308 -32.32 47.86 -3.70
N LEU A 309 -31.17 47.16 -3.59
CA LEU A 309 -30.17 47.12 -4.64
C LEU A 309 -30.68 46.44 -5.91
N LEU A 310 -31.44 45.35 -5.78
CA LEU A 310 -32.05 44.66 -6.90
C LEU A 310 -33.13 45.54 -7.59
N LEU A 311 -33.92 46.29 -6.81
CA LEU A 311 -34.91 47.22 -7.34
C LEU A 311 -34.30 48.44 -8.08
N ILE A 312 -33.11 48.89 -7.68
CA ILE A 312 -32.37 49.97 -8.35
C ILE A 312 -31.67 49.43 -9.64
N GLY A 313 -31.77 48.12 -9.96
CA GLY A 313 -31.28 47.54 -11.21
C GLY A 313 -29.96 46.84 -11.11
N TYR A 314 -29.45 46.50 -9.89
CA TYR A 314 -28.29 45.62 -9.75
C TYR A 314 -28.66 44.18 -10.11
N SER A 315 -27.85 43.51 -10.94
CA SER A 315 -28.07 42.10 -11.26
C SER A 315 -27.82 41.20 -10.04
N PRO A 316 -28.57 40.08 -9.89
CA PRO A 316 -28.36 39.10 -8.79
C PRO A 316 -26.92 38.62 -8.65
N THR A 317 -26.20 38.46 -9.76
CA THR A 317 -24.78 38.08 -9.78
C THR A 317 -23.88 39.15 -9.14
N LYS A 318 -24.09 40.44 -9.43
CA LYS A 318 -23.32 41.54 -8.81
C LYS A 318 -23.58 41.64 -7.32
N VAL A 319 -24.81 41.33 -6.88
CA VAL A 319 -25.21 41.37 -5.47
C VAL A 319 -24.65 40.16 -4.70
N SER A 320 -24.61 38.96 -5.29
CA SER A 320 -24.09 37.74 -4.66
C SER A 320 -22.55 37.66 -4.63
N PHE A 321 -21.87 38.29 -5.60
CA PHE A 321 -20.42 38.19 -5.78
C PHE A 321 -19.59 38.48 -4.52
N PRO A 322 -19.81 39.55 -3.71
CA PRO A 322 -19.00 39.79 -2.52
C PRO A 322 -19.12 38.68 -1.45
N TYR A 323 -20.30 38.04 -1.33
CA TYR A 323 -20.53 36.94 -0.42
C TYR A 323 -19.78 35.65 -0.90
N GLN A 324 -19.85 35.39 -2.21
CA GLN A 324 -19.14 34.33 -2.85
C GLN A 324 -17.63 34.51 -2.73
N ALA A 325 -17.11 35.68 -3.00
CA ALA A 325 -15.68 36.01 -2.90
C ALA A 325 -15.16 35.82 -1.46
N LEU A 326 -15.96 36.21 -0.45
CA LEU A 326 -15.62 36.03 0.94
C LEU A 326 -15.50 34.50 1.29
N THR A 327 -16.49 33.70 0.90
CA THR A 327 -16.54 32.29 1.22
C THR A 327 -15.44 31.51 0.49
N VAL A 328 -15.22 31.79 -0.79
CA VAL A 328 -14.12 31.18 -1.57
C VAL A 328 -12.75 31.59 -0.99
N GLY A 329 -12.58 32.87 -0.66
CA GLY A 329 -11.36 33.35 -0.03
C GLY A 329 -11.06 32.68 1.30
N LEU A 330 -12.07 32.44 2.14
CA LEU A 330 -11.95 31.69 3.38
C LEU A 330 -11.55 30.22 3.12
N ASN A 331 -12.15 29.55 2.14
CA ASN A 331 -11.83 28.18 1.78
C ASN A 331 -10.38 28.06 1.27
N VAL A 332 -9.92 29.02 0.46
CA VAL A 332 -8.51 29.06 0.02
C VAL A 332 -7.56 29.23 1.19
N LEU A 333 -7.88 30.14 2.13
CA LEU A 333 -7.07 30.35 3.33
C LEU A 333 -7.03 29.10 4.21
N VAL A 334 -8.17 28.42 4.37
CA VAL A 334 -8.27 27.13 5.09
C VAL A 334 -7.37 26.08 4.44
N LEU A 335 -7.43 25.92 3.10
CA LEU A 335 -6.59 24.96 2.41
C LEU A 335 -5.11 25.26 2.61
N LEU A 336 -4.69 26.51 2.47
CA LEU A 336 -3.27 26.89 2.67
C LEU A 336 -2.78 26.56 4.08
N LEU A 337 -3.60 26.87 5.11
CA LEU A 337 -3.25 26.54 6.48
C LEU A 337 -3.32 25.05 6.77
N ALA A 338 -4.28 24.32 6.20
CA ALA A 338 -4.37 22.87 6.33
C ALA A 338 -3.15 22.17 5.73
N VAL A 339 -2.67 22.65 4.56
CA VAL A 339 -1.42 22.16 3.97
C VAL A 339 -0.22 22.49 4.87
N ALA A 340 -0.16 23.69 5.43
CA ALA A 340 0.91 24.05 6.37
C ALA A 340 0.91 23.12 7.61
N VAL A 341 -0.26 22.87 8.20
CA VAL A 341 -0.41 21.93 9.33
C VAL A 341 0.01 20.52 8.93
N MET A 342 -0.44 20.05 7.76
CA MET A 342 -0.03 18.75 7.23
C MET A 342 1.49 18.64 7.09
N LEU A 343 2.16 19.65 6.54
CA LEU A 343 3.61 19.65 6.36
C LEU A 343 4.37 19.62 7.71
N VAL A 344 3.90 20.38 8.70
CA VAL A 344 4.49 20.37 10.04
C VAL A 344 4.33 19.00 10.72
N VAL A 345 3.13 18.42 10.69
CA VAL A 345 2.91 17.09 11.29
C VAL A 345 3.71 16.03 10.54
N ARG A 346 3.75 16.14 9.20
CA ARG A 346 4.54 15.25 8.35
C ARG A 346 6.02 15.26 8.71
N SER A 347 6.62 16.44 8.91
CA SER A 347 8.04 16.52 9.27
C SER A 347 8.35 15.79 10.59
N ILE A 348 7.43 15.82 11.54
CA ILE A 348 7.60 15.16 12.84
C ILE A 348 7.60 13.63 12.69
N TYR A 349 6.61 13.06 11.99
CA TYR A 349 6.57 11.59 11.87
C TYR A 349 7.59 11.05 10.85
N LEU A 350 7.96 11.81 9.80
CA LEU A 350 9.02 11.41 8.89
C LEU A 350 10.39 11.33 9.57
N GLU A 351 10.70 12.25 10.48
CA GLU A 351 11.91 12.17 11.28
C GLU A 351 11.95 10.86 12.10
N MET A 352 10.81 10.45 12.65
CA MET A 352 10.71 9.15 13.33
C MET A 352 10.93 7.98 12.35
N PHE A 353 10.32 8.01 11.15
CA PHE A 353 10.49 6.95 10.16
C PHE A 353 11.93 6.84 9.66
N GLN A 354 12.59 7.96 9.35
CA GLN A 354 13.99 7.97 8.89
C GLN A 354 14.97 7.46 9.95
N ASN A 355 14.66 7.56 11.24
CA ASN A 355 15.47 6.97 12.29
C ASN A 355 15.44 5.44 12.27
N PHE A 356 14.35 4.83 11.81
CA PHE A 356 14.21 3.38 11.66
C PHE A 356 14.59 2.89 10.26
N PHE A 357 14.39 3.73 9.24
CA PHE A 357 14.60 3.43 7.82
C PHE A 357 15.40 4.54 7.16
N PRO A 358 16.76 4.54 7.29
CA PRO A 358 17.62 5.63 6.81
C PRO A 358 17.56 5.86 5.28
N ASP A 359 17.31 4.80 4.52
CA ASP A 359 17.30 4.82 3.05
C ASP A 359 15.89 5.04 2.46
N LEU A 360 14.92 5.47 3.30
CA LEU A 360 13.54 5.67 2.87
C LEU A 360 13.42 6.77 1.81
N GLU A 361 12.97 6.42 0.62
CA GLU A 361 12.55 7.40 -0.39
C GLU A 361 11.23 8.07 0.03
N VAL A 362 11.30 9.34 0.37
CA VAL A 362 10.15 10.11 0.84
C VAL A 362 9.21 10.44 -0.32
N PRO A 363 7.95 9.94 -0.32
CA PRO A 363 7.00 10.23 -1.38
C PRO A 363 6.66 11.71 -1.51
N GLY A 364 6.25 12.12 -2.70
CA GLY A 364 5.77 13.47 -2.94
C GLY A 364 4.46 13.79 -2.21
N ILE A 365 4.18 15.09 -2.02
CA ILE A 365 2.93 15.58 -1.42
C ILE A 365 1.79 15.75 -2.44
N LEU A 366 2.04 15.40 -3.70
CA LEU A 366 1.10 15.63 -4.81
C LEU A 366 -0.27 14.99 -4.59
N PRO A 367 -0.39 13.74 -4.11
CA PRO A 367 -1.70 13.12 -3.87
C PRO A 367 -2.57 13.90 -2.88
N ALA A 368 -1.99 14.33 -1.75
CA ALA A 368 -2.71 15.13 -0.76
C ALA A 368 -3.11 16.50 -1.30
N LEU A 369 -2.23 17.16 -2.07
CA LEU A 369 -2.56 18.44 -2.72
C LEU A 369 -3.70 18.28 -3.74
N CYS A 370 -3.72 17.23 -4.53
CA CYS A 370 -4.81 16.95 -5.47
C CYS A 370 -6.14 16.77 -4.72
N VAL A 371 -6.17 16.01 -3.65
CA VAL A 371 -7.37 15.85 -2.81
C VAL A 371 -7.81 17.17 -2.22
N GLY A 372 -6.89 17.98 -1.69
CA GLY A 372 -7.18 19.31 -1.15
C GLY A 372 -7.77 20.27 -2.19
N LEU A 373 -7.24 20.27 -3.41
CA LEU A 373 -7.78 21.07 -4.52
C LEU A 373 -9.18 20.59 -4.94
N VAL A 374 -9.40 19.29 -5.02
CA VAL A 374 -10.73 18.73 -5.33
C VAL A 374 -11.75 19.14 -4.26
N LEU A 375 -11.40 19.04 -2.97
CA LEU A 375 -12.24 19.48 -1.87
C LEU A 375 -12.54 20.99 -1.96
N LEU A 376 -11.53 21.83 -2.23
CA LEU A 376 -11.69 23.26 -2.40
C LEU A 376 -12.70 23.57 -3.52
N VAL A 377 -12.57 22.91 -4.67
CA VAL A 377 -13.47 23.11 -5.82
C VAL A 377 -14.90 22.70 -5.48
N ILE A 378 -15.09 21.51 -4.89
CA ILE A 378 -16.42 20.99 -4.52
C ILE A 378 -17.09 21.94 -3.53
N VAL A 379 -16.40 22.31 -2.45
CA VAL A 379 -16.94 23.20 -1.40
C VAL A 379 -17.26 24.59 -1.96
N SER A 380 -16.38 25.12 -2.82
CA SER A 380 -16.56 26.45 -3.43
C SER A 380 -17.75 26.48 -4.39
N ILE A 381 -17.90 25.44 -5.24
CA ILE A 381 -19.05 25.31 -6.15
C ILE A 381 -20.35 25.25 -5.34
N PHE A 382 -20.39 24.41 -4.32
CA PHE A 382 -21.55 24.25 -3.46
C PHE A 382 -21.97 25.62 -2.79
N ASN A 383 -20.97 26.32 -2.24
CA ASN A 383 -21.19 27.63 -1.62
C ASN A 383 -21.70 28.69 -2.64
N ILE A 384 -21.12 28.72 -3.84
CA ILE A 384 -21.53 29.62 -4.91
C ILE A 384 -23.01 29.41 -5.29
N ILE A 385 -23.38 28.11 -5.46
CA ILE A 385 -24.76 27.74 -5.81
C ILE A 385 -25.72 28.10 -4.67
N ALA A 386 -25.35 27.84 -3.41
CA ALA A 386 -26.20 28.15 -2.26
C ALA A 386 -26.44 29.66 -2.09
N VAL A 387 -25.35 30.44 -2.17
CA VAL A 387 -25.45 31.95 -2.09
C VAL A 387 -26.26 32.49 -3.22
N TYR A 388 -25.98 32.08 -4.47
CA TYR A 388 -26.71 32.55 -5.64
C TYR A 388 -28.19 32.17 -5.58
N GLY A 389 -28.51 30.94 -5.23
CA GLY A 389 -29.88 30.45 -5.09
C GLY A 389 -30.68 31.29 -4.07
N LYS A 390 -30.03 31.67 -2.95
CA LYS A 390 -30.68 32.51 -1.94
C LYS A 390 -30.94 33.93 -2.44
N VAL A 391 -29.99 34.59 -3.10
CA VAL A 391 -30.16 35.91 -3.70
C VAL A 391 -31.24 35.86 -4.79
N MET A 392 -31.26 34.81 -5.59
CA MET A 392 -32.28 34.62 -6.63
C MET A 392 -33.68 34.39 -6.04
N SER A 393 -33.80 33.73 -4.89
CA SER A 393 -35.10 33.57 -4.20
C SER A 393 -35.67 34.89 -3.71
N ILE A 394 -34.82 35.84 -3.31
CA ILE A 394 -35.23 37.21 -2.97
C ILE A 394 -35.73 37.95 -4.22
N TRP A 395 -35.04 37.81 -5.34
CA TRP A 395 -35.41 38.37 -6.63
C TRP A 395 -36.77 37.86 -7.13
N LYS A 396 -36.96 36.53 -7.16
CA LYS A 396 -38.18 35.86 -7.66
C LYS A 396 -39.43 36.13 -6.80
N ARG A 397 -39.29 36.50 -5.55
CA ARG A 397 -40.43 36.74 -4.65
C ARG A 397 -41.19 37.99 -4.97
N LYS A 398 -40.67 38.87 -5.83
CA LYS A 398 -41.27 40.17 -6.17
C LYS A 398 -41.50 40.41 -7.67
N ASN A 399 -41.03 39.52 -8.52
CA ASN A 399 -41.47 39.43 -9.91
C ASN A 399 -42.52 38.32 -10.05
#